data_50baee00422eb30c9e3bea270903ce57
#
_entry.id   50baee00422eb30c9e3bea270903ce57
#
_cell.length_a   1.000
_cell.length_b   1.000
_cell.length_c   1.000
_cell.angle_alpha   90.00
_cell.angle_beta   90.00
_cell.angle_gamma   90.00
#
_symmetry.space_group_name_H-M   'P 1'
#
loop_
_entity.id
_entity.type
_entity.pdbx_description
1 polymer ?
#
loop_
_entity_poly.entity_id
_entity_poly.type
_entity_poly.pdbx_seq_one_letter_code
_entity_poly.pdbx_strand_id
1 'polypeptide(L)'
;MRGLITAALALIGLAFAAPQPTLWVQPDDGVEPLIQLIDTAESSIRLKIYLWTPSRMDVVEALGRAVKRGVEVRVLMEREPAGGRPSMEVISALRDRGVELRLSKPFRFVFVHEKSMVIDDRVAWFGSGNLTGSTFKANREYMLVTERPDWVREIARVFDADWHGQRIDLSHARLVWSPDRVVRGVREGNAREKVLGLIRGARKTLFLEQAGMVDEEVIAAIEEAVARGVDVRLVGSPADPKENTYFVPGAERLRKAGVRLRYLPSPYVHAKVIVADGNTALVGSINMSQSSMNANRELGAILTAADEPRAFFRLLRTMEADWKNARPDNPFLLPPVEGVIPWTEAPKYYGRVVTVEGRIAQVESRTGVAFLKFDTTPDAFRLVFFPRVYGEFDQPFPEAYLGKKVRATGRIKIYAGYYEMIINSPSQLEVLP
;
A
#
# COMPACT_ATOMS: atom_id res chain seq x y z
N MET A 1 76.72 8.44 17.06
CA MET A 1 75.54 8.85 16.20
C MET A 1 74.49 7.76 16.29
N ARG A 2 73.42 7.99 17.07
CA ARG A 2 72.27 7.05 17.21
C ARG A 2 71.14 7.67 16.39
N GLY A 3 70.76 6.99 15.30
CA GLY A 3 69.61 7.37 14.49
C GLY A 3 68.31 6.91 15.12
N LEU A 4 67.42 7.85 15.43
CA LEU A 4 66.02 7.54 15.79
C LEU A 4 65.23 7.24 14.49
N ILE A 5 64.69 6.04 14.41
CA ILE A 5 63.70 5.67 13.42
C ILE A 5 62.32 5.96 14.04
N THR A 6 61.65 7.01 13.55
CA THR A 6 60.29 7.36 13.90
C THR A 6 59.35 6.52 13.04
N ALA A 7 58.72 5.51 13.62
CA ALA A 7 57.67 4.75 12.96
C ALA A 7 56.37 5.55 12.99
N ALA A 8 55.90 6.01 11.85
CA ALA A 8 54.57 6.61 11.66
C ALA A 8 53.51 5.48 11.60
N LEU A 9 52.75 5.32 12.66
CA LEU A 9 51.55 4.49 12.64
C LEU A 9 50.46 5.21 11.77
N ALA A 10 50.23 4.71 10.56
CA ALA A 10 49.05 5.07 9.78
C ALA A 10 47.82 4.41 10.40
N LEU A 11 47.00 5.17 11.12
CA LEU A 11 45.67 4.76 11.51
C LEU A 11 44.84 4.61 10.21
N ILE A 12 44.67 3.38 9.72
CA ILE A 12 43.67 3.06 8.70
C ILE A 12 42.32 3.10 9.42
N GLY A 13 41.63 4.22 9.29
CA GLY A 13 40.23 4.35 9.72
C GLY A 13 39.38 3.37 8.91
N LEU A 14 38.99 2.27 9.53
CA LEU A 14 37.93 1.41 9.03
C LEU A 14 36.64 2.26 8.99
N ALA A 15 36.32 2.81 7.82
CA ALA A 15 35.03 3.39 7.58
C ALA A 15 34.01 2.23 7.64
N PHE A 16 33.32 2.08 8.76
CA PHE A 16 32.17 1.19 8.83
C PHE A 16 31.16 1.71 7.82
N ALA A 17 30.83 0.87 6.82
CA ALA A 17 29.78 1.20 5.87
C ALA A 17 28.48 1.48 6.65
N ALA A 18 27.79 2.58 6.33
CA ALA A 18 26.53 2.91 6.98
C ALA A 18 25.54 1.72 6.83
N PRO A 19 24.73 1.44 7.87
CA PRO A 19 23.75 0.35 7.80
C PRO A 19 22.84 0.53 6.58
N GLN A 20 22.75 -0.52 5.76
CA GLN A 20 21.94 -0.51 4.53
C GLN A 20 20.47 -0.69 4.87
N PRO A 21 19.56 0.12 4.31
CA PRO A 21 18.13 -0.13 4.43
C PRO A 21 17.76 -1.52 3.93
N THR A 22 16.80 -2.15 4.63
CA THR A 22 16.14 -3.38 4.19
C THR A 22 14.78 -3.03 3.61
N LEU A 23 14.42 -3.65 2.51
CA LEU A 23 13.10 -3.51 1.91
C LEU A 23 12.23 -4.73 2.31
N TRP A 24 11.08 -4.50 2.91
CA TRP A 24 10.03 -5.51 3.06
C TRP A 24 9.00 -5.33 1.96
N VAL A 25 8.59 -6.43 1.36
CA VAL A 25 7.64 -6.49 0.25
C VAL A 25 6.40 -7.23 0.71
N GLN A 26 5.23 -6.60 0.59
CA GLN A 26 3.98 -7.25 0.93
C GLN A 26 3.25 -7.72 -0.36
N PRO A 27 2.51 -8.82 -0.28
CA PRO A 27 2.20 -9.64 0.91
C PRO A 27 3.29 -10.67 1.27
N ASP A 28 4.41 -10.72 0.53
CA ASP A 28 5.38 -11.82 0.54
C ASP A 28 6.06 -12.02 1.91
N ASP A 29 6.39 -10.92 2.62
CA ASP A 29 7.06 -10.98 3.92
C ASP A 29 6.09 -11.10 5.12
N GLY A 30 4.79 -10.84 4.93
CA GLY A 30 3.81 -10.92 6.00
C GLY A 30 3.98 -9.87 7.10
N VAL A 31 3.31 -10.05 8.24
CA VAL A 31 3.32 -9.11 9.39
C VAL A 31 4.38 -9.44 10.42
N GLU A 32 4.83 -10.68 10.47
CA GLU A 32 5.75 -11.21 11.46
C GLU A 32 7.01 -10.37 11.67
N PRO A 33 7.72 -9.91 10.60
CA PRO A 33 8.89 -9.06 10.77
C PRO A 33 8.59 -7.74 11.50
N LEU A 34 7.39 -7.16 11.32
CA LEU A 34 6.98 -5.94 12.03
C LEU A 34 6.74 -6.21 13.51
N ILE A 35 6.09 -7.34 13.86
CA ILE A 35 5.87 -7.75 15.24
C ILE A 35 7.22 -7.98 15.94
N GLN A 36 8.13 -8.72 15.30
CA GLN A 36 9.47 -8.95 15.83
C GLN A 36 10.23 -7.64 16.04
N LEU A 37 10.14 -6.70 15.09
CA LEU A 37 10.77 -5.40 15.21
C LEU A 37 10.24 -4.60 16.42
N ILE A 38 8.91 -4.61 16.67
CA ILE A 38 8.30 -3.99 17.85
C ILE A 38 8.80 -4.67 19.15
N ASP A 39 8.96 -5.97 19.14
CA ASP A 39 9.42 -6.73 20.30
C ASP A 39 10.91 -6.45 20.65
N THR A 40 11.72 -5.87 19.74
CA THR A 40 13.09 -5.43 20.03
C THR A 40 13.17 -4.10 20.80
N ALA A 41 12.08 -3.36 20.94
CA ALA A 41 12.07 -2.05 21.59
C ALA A 41 12.47 -2.14 23.07
N GLU A 42 13.39 -1.25 23.49
CA GLU A 42 13.94 -1.17 24.85
C GLU A 42 13.51 0.11 25.58
N SER A 43 13.32 1.22 24.88
CA SER A 43 13.06 2.53 25.51
C SER A 43 11.86 3.28 24.93
N SER A 44 11.68 3.32 23.61
CA SER A 44 10.64 4.13 23.01
C SER A 44 10.16 3.63 21.64
N ILE A 45 8.85 3.80 21.38
CA ILE A 45 8.23 3.60 20.06
C ILE A 45 7.42 4.83 19.72
N ARG A 46 7.68 5.43 18.54
CA ARG A 46 6.89 6.49 17.92
C ARG A 46 6.26 5.93 16.65
N LEU A 47 4.95 5.72 16.62
CA LEU A 47 4.23 5.18 15.47
C LEU A 47 3.26 6.24 14.90
N LYS A 48 3.35 6.52 13.60
CA LYS A 48 2.40 7.31 12.85
C LYS A 48 1.69 6.44 11.83
N ILE A 49 0.35 6.46 11.79
CA ILE A 49 -0.43 5.55 10.96
C ILE A 49 -1.72 6.19 10.44
N TYR A 50 -2.00 5.96 9.14
CA TYR A 50 -3.21 6.44 8.48
C TYR A 50 -4.43 5.56 8.78
N LEU A 51 -4.32 4.24 8.53
CA LEU A 51 -5.44 3.30 8.67
C LEU A 51 -5.01 2.07 9.47
N TRP A 52 -5.79 1.77 10.51
CA TRP A 52 -5.62 0.57 11.33
C TRP A 52 -6.96 -0.13 11.54
N THR A 53 -7.05 -1.40 11.17
CA THR A 53 -8.27 -2.19 11.30
C THR A 53 -8.12 -3.30 12.36
N PRO A 54 -9.24 -3.81 12.92
CA PRO A 54 -9.20 -4.90 13.91
C PRO A 54 -8.51 -6.18 13.42
N SER A 55 -8.36 -6.35 12.12
CA SER A 55 -7.61 -7.49 11.55
C SER A 55 -6.13 -7.49 11.90
N ARG A 56 -5.60 -6.41 12.54
CA ARG A 56 -4.22 -6.25 13.02
C ARG A 56 -4.17 -5.97 14.53
N MET A 57 -4.97 -6.72 15.30
CA MET A 57 -4.87 -6.70 16.76
C MET A 57 -3.55 -7.32 17.26
N ASP A 58 -2.93 -8.20 16.49
CA ASP A 58 -1.59 -8.73 16.73
C ASP A 58 -0.51 -7.64 16.92
N VAL A 59 -0.58 -6.56 16.14
CA VAL A 59 0.31 -5.38 16.30
C VAL A 59 -0.05 -4.60 17.56
N VAL A 60 -1.33 -4.48 17.93
CA VAL A 60 -1.76 -3.89 19.21
C VAL A 60 -1.19 -4.68 20.39
N GLU A 61 -1.24 -6.01 20.32
CA GLU A 61 -0.67 -6.89 21.35
C GLU A 61 0.85 -6.70 21.48
N ALA A 62 1.57 -6.57 20.35
CA ALA A 62 3.02 -6.32 20.37
C ALA A 62 3.37 -4.99 21.06
N LEU A 63 2.64 -3.90 20.74
CA LEU A 63 2.82 -2.62 21.42
C LEU A 63 2.49 -2.72 22.91
N GLY A 64 1.43 -3.46 23.28
CA GLY A 64 1.09 -3.74 24.68
C GLY A 64 2.21 -4.50 25.42
N ARG A 65 2.88 -5.45 24.77
CA ARG A 65 4.06 -6.13 25.34
C ARG A 65 5.21 -5.14 25.55
N ALA A 66 5.43 -4.21 24.61
CA ALA A 66 6.44 -3.17 24.75
C ALA A 66 6.17 -2.27 25.97
N VAL A 67 4.92 -1.80 26.16
CA VAL A 67 4.53 -1.03 27.34
C VAL A 67 4.78 -1.80 28.63
N LYS A 68 4.44 -3.11 28.68
CA LYS A 68 4.70 -3.96 29.86
C LYS A 68 6.19 -4.12 30.17
N ARG A 69 7.08 -3.98 29.18
CA ARG A 69 8.55 -3.93 29.39
C ARG A 69 9.04 -2.56 29.86
N GLY A 70 8.17 -1.55 29.96
CA GLY A 70 8.54 -0.18 30.35
C GLY A 70 8.87 0.73 29.17
N VAL A 71 8.63 0.31 27.94
CA VAL A 71 8.86 1.11 26.73
C VAL A 71 7.80 2.21 26.63
N GLU A 72 8.22 3.46 26.37
CA GLU A 72 7.32 4.57 26.07
C GLU A 72 6.74 4.39 24.66
N VAL A 73 5.44 4.16 24.55
CA VAL A 73 4.77 3.95 23.24
C VAL A 73 3.82 5.10 22.95
N ARG A 74 4.13 5.85 21.88
CA ARG A 74 3.30 6.95 21.36
C ARG A 74 2.78 6.65 19.96
N VAL A 75 1.46 6.75 19.76
CA VAL A 75 0.79 6.51 18.49
C VAL A 75 0.04 7.75 18.04
N LEU A 76 0.38 8.27 16.85
CA LEU A 76 -0.37 9.33 16.16
C LEU A 76 -1.16 8.71 15.01
N MET A 77 -2.49 8.64 15.15
CA MET A 77 -3.38 8.01 14.17
C MET A 77 -4.21 9.06 13.43
N GLU A 78 -4.49 8.80 12.14
CA GLU A 78 -5.42 9.64 11.38
C GLU A 78 -6.84 9.57 11.97
N ARG A 79 -7.47 10.75 12.14
CA ARG A 79 -8.80 10.87 12.74
C ARG A 79 -9.96 10.52 11.81
N GLU A 80 -9.75 10.64 10.50
CA GLU A 80 -10.79 10.44 9.48
C GLU A 80 -10.23 9.66 8.26
N PRO A 81 -9.73 8.42 8.50
CA PRO A 81 -9.15 7.65 7.39
C PRO A 81 -10.22 7.31 6.36
N ALA A 82 -9.89 7.50 5.07
CA ALA A 82 -10.76 7.20 3.93
C ALA A 82 -12.18 7.81 4.02
N GLY A 83 -12.30 9.01 4.65
CA GLY A 83 -13.59 9.69 4.84
C GLY A 83 -14.52 9.04 5.88
N GLY A 84 -13.99 8.10 6.68
CA GLY A 84 -14.70 7.43 7.76
C GLY A 84 -14.17 7.79 9.15
N ARG A 85 -14.47 6.93 10.12
CA ARG A 85 -13.94 7.03 11.49
C ARG A 85 -12.86 5.97 11.71
N PRO A 86 -11.84 6.26 12.54
CA PRO A 86 -10.88 5.24 12.95
C PRO A 86 -11.58 4.15 13.76
N SER A 87 -11.02 2.95 13.78
CA SER A 87 -11.59 1.84 14.54
C SER A 87 -11.57 2.12 16.05
N MET A 88 -12.75 2.23 16.66
CA MET A 88 -12.89 2.41 18.10
C MET A 88 -12.38 1.20 18.88
N GLU A 89 -12.51 0.00 18.33
CA GLU A 89 -11.96 -1.24 18.90
C GLU A 89 -10.43 -1.16 19.04
N VAL A 90 -9.74 -0.73 17.98
CA VAL A 90 -8.27 -0.53 17.98
C VAL A 90 -7.88 0.56 18.97
N ILE A 91 -8.60 1.70 18.97
CA ILE A 91 -8.34 2.84 19.87
C ILE A 91 -8.47 2.41 21.34
N SER A 92 -9.58 1.72 21.69
CA SER A 92 -9.80 1.24 23.05
C SER A 92 -8.69 0.26 23.45
N ALA A 93 -8.41 -0.72 22.61
CA ALA A 93 -7.42 -1.73 22.88
C ALA A 93 -5.99 -1.18 23.09
N LEU A 94 -5.61 -0.14 22.35
CA LEU A 94 -4.33 0.55 22.54
C LEU A 94 -4.28 1.27 23.90
N ARG A 95 -5.34 2.02 24.25
CA ARG A 95 -5.43 2.74 25.51
C ARG A 95 -5.45 1.80 26.73
N ASP A 96 -6.20 0.72 26.65
CA ASP A 96 -6.28 -0.31 27.70
C ASP A 96 -4.92 -0.97 27.99
N ARG A 97 -3.99 -0.93 27.01
CA ARG A 97 -2.61 -1.41 27.14
C ARG A 97 -1.61 -0.36 27.55
N GLY A 98 -2.07 0.87 27.85
CA GLY A 98 -1.21 1.96 28.29
C GLY A 98 -0.46 2.69 27.17
N VAL A 99 -0.85 2.52 25.91
CA VAL A 99 -0.28 3.26 24.78
C VAL A 99 -0.78 4.71 24.80
N GLU A 100 0.12 5.69 24.72
CA GLU A 100 -0.26 7.09 24.56
C GLU A 100 -0.71 7.32 23.11
N LEU A 101 -2.03 7.51 22.92
CA LEU A 101 -2.66 7.66 21.62
C LEU A 101 -3.18 9.08 21.42
N ARG A 102 -2.80 9.71 20.31
CA ARG A 102 -3.41 10.95 19.80
C ARG A 102 -3.98 10.73 18.40
N LEU A 103 -5.10 11.39 18.13
CA LEU A 103 -5.63 11.50 16.77
C LEU A 103 -5.07 12.77 16.10
N SER A 104 -4.92 12.72 14.78
CA SER A 104 -4.43 13.86 14.00
C SER A 104 -5.28 15.11 14.25
N LYS A 105 -4.63 16.28 14.29
CA LYS A 105 -5.32 17.56 14.49
C LYS A 105 -6.06 17.96 13.22
N PRO A 106 -7.33 18.42 13.32
CA PRO A 106 -8.07 18.94 12.18
C PRO A 106 -7.36 20.17 11.59
N PHE A 107 -7.56 20.40 10.30
CA PHE A 107 -7.13 21.60 9.57
C PHE A 107 -5.60 21.80 9.41
N ARG A 108 -4.77 20.89 9.92
CA ARG A 108 -3.33 21.00 9.69
C ARG A 108 -2.91 20.32 8.38
N PHE A 109 -3.36 19.08 8.21
CA PHE A 109 -3.23 18.29 7.00
C PHE A 109 -4.62 17.83 6.57
N VAL A 110 -4.80 17.50 5.29
CA VAL A 110 -6.02 16.81 4.85
C VAL A 110 -6.05 15.43 5.49
N PHE A 111 -4.93 14.69 5.40
CA PHE A 111 -4.73 13.45 6.13
C PHE A 111 -3.30 13.36 6.68
N VAL A 112 -3.13 12.73 7.81
CA VAL A 112 -1.86 12.11 8.21
C VAL A 112 -1.79 10.75 7.51
N HIS A 113 -1.33 10.76 6.26
CA HIS A 113 -1.29 9.57 5.41
C HIS A 113 0.05 8.83 5.45
N GLU A 114 1.00 9.31 6.20
CA GLU A 114 2.27 8.67 6.53
C GLU A 114 2.05 7.36 7.31
N LYS A 115 2.89 6.35 7.05
CA LYS A 115 2.99 5.11 7.80
C LYS A 115 4.46 4.95 8.17
N SER A 116 4.78 5.27 9.41
CA SER A 116 6.16 5.23 9.91
C SER A 116 6.22 4.86 11.39
N MET A 117 7.31 4.23 11.78
CA MET A 117 7.62 3.91 13.16
C MET A 117 9.10 4.18 13.42
N VAL A 118 9.41 4.76 14.57
CA VAL A 118 10.79 4.89 15.07
C VAL A 118 10.88 4.16 16.39
N ILE A 119 11.89 3.30 16.54
CA ILE A 119 12.18 2.50 17.73
C ILE A 119 13.51 2.96 18.29
N ASP A 120 13.55 3.34 19.58
CA ASP A 120 14.72 3.66 20.37
C ASP A 120 15.66 4.71 19.77
N ASP A 121 15.12 5.59 18.89
CA ASP A 121 15.91 6.52 18.06
C ASP A 121 17.04 5.83 17.25
N ARG A 122 16.92 4.51 17.01
CA ARG A 122 17.89 3.67 16.32
C ARG A 122 17.40 3.08 15.01
N VAL A 123 16.15 2.67 14.96
CA VAL A 123 15.54 2.01 13.78
C VAL A 123 14.31 2.75 13.35
N ALA A 124 14.14 2.95 12.05
CA ALA A 124 12.89 3.44 11.46
C ALA A 124 12.32 2.42 10.47
N TRP A 125 11.00 2.26 10.49
CA TRP A 125 10.17 1.53 9.54
C TRP A 125 9.20 2.49 8.89
N PHE A 126 9.09 2.53 7.56
CA PHE A 126 8.16 3.40 6.85
C PHE A 126 7.91 2.95 5.41
N GLY A 127 6.78 3.39 4.82
CA GLY A 127 6.47 3.08 3.42
C GLY A 127 5.00 3.22 3.07
N SER A 128 4.48 2.32 2.21
CA SER A 128 3.13 2.41 1.67
C SER A 128 2.06 1.69 2.49
N GLY A 129 2.43 0.72 3.33
CA GLY A 129 1.53 -0.24 3.98
C GLY A 129 0.81 0.29 5.21
N ASN A 130 -0.51 0.16 5.23
CA ASN A 130 -1.36 0.40 6.41
C ASN A 130 -1.32 -0.80 7.38
N LEU A 131 -1.85 -0.64 8.60
CA LEU A 131 -2.05 -1.75 9.52
C LEU A 131 -3.43 -2.39 9.29
N THR A 132 -3.57 -3.08 8.15
CA THR A 132 -4.79 -3.75 7.72
C THR A 132 -4.51 -5.18 7.27
N GLY A 133 -5.55 -6.02 7.27
CA GLY A 133 -5.42 -7.40 6.77
C GLY A 133 -5.01 -7.45 5.30
N SER A 134 -5.54 -6.54 4.48
CA SER A 134 -5.21 -6.48 3.05
C SER A 134 -3.75 -6.13 2.79
N THR A 135 -3.16 -5.23 3.57
CA THR A 135 -1.74 -4.88 3.46
C THR A 135 -0.84 -6.13 3.48
N PHE A 136 -1.04 -7.02 4.47
CA PHE A 136 -0.16 -8.15 4.70
C PHE A 136 -0.58 -9.46 3.99
N LYS A 137 -1.73 -9.47 3.29
CA LYS A 137 -2.27 -10.69 2.66
C LYS A 137 -2.57 -10.56 1.17
N ALA A 138 -2.80 -9.34 0.68
CA ALA A 138 -3.38 -9.15 -0.64
C ALA A 138 -2.82 -7.96 -1.43
N ASN A 139 -2.17 -7.00 -0.77
CA ASN A 139 -1.67 -5.80 -1.43
C ASN A 139 -0.18 -5.91 -1.74
N ARG A 140 0.23 -5.40 -2.90
CA ARG A 140 1.62 -5.04 -3.16
C ARG A 140 1.94 -3.73 -2.47
N GLU A 141 2.81 -3.81 -1.46
CA GLU A 141 3.32 -2.68 -0.69
C GLU A 141 4.82 -2.79 -0.50
N TYR A 142 5.47 -1.66 -0.29
CA TYR A 142 6.90 -1.61 -0.04
C TYR A 142 7.16 -0.82 1.25
N MET A 143 7.88 -1.45 2.18
CA MET A 143 8.26 -0.86 3.46
C MET A 143 9.77 -0.87 3.61
N LEU A 144 10.35 0.26 3.98
CA LEU A 144 11.77 0.39 4.28
C LEU A 144 11.99 0.25 5.80
N VAL A 145 13.02 -0.50 6.16
CA VAL A 145 13.56 -0.56 7.53
C VAL A 145 14.99 -0.09 7.48
N THR A 146 15.36 0.86 8.32
CA THR A 146 16.67 1.48 8.28
C THR A 146 17.19 1.82 9.67
N GLU A 147 18.50 1.67 9.85
CA GLU A 147 19.27 2.14 10.99
C GLU A 147 20.15 3.36 10.62
N ARG A 148 19.92 3.96 9.46
CA ARG A 148 20.63 5.18 9.05
C ARG A 148 20.32 6.33 10.03
N PRO A 149 21.29 6.83 10.78
CA PRO A 149 21.04 7.79 11.85
C PRO A 149 20.46 9.12 11.38
N ASP A 150 20.78 9.54 10.14
CA ASP A 150 20.26 10.75 9.52
C ASP A 150 18.76 10.63 9.20
N TRP A 151 18.31 9.48 8.66
CA TRP A 151 16.92 9.20 8.38
C TRP A 151 16.09 9.00 9.65
N VAL A 152 16.61 8.20 10.58
CA VAL A 152 15.93 7.93 11.85
C VAL A 152 15.67 9.22 12.64
N ARG A 153 16.70 10.08 12.79
CA ARG A 153 16.56 11.38 13.46
C ARG A 153 15.57 12.30 12.76
N GLU A 154 15.57 12.31 11.43
CA GLU A 154 14.65 13.15 10.67
C GLU A 154 13.19 12.72 10.88
N ILE A 155 12.90 11.42 10.81
CA ILE A 155 11.56 10.86 11.04
C ILE A 155 11.09 11.13 12.48
N ALA A 156 11.97 10.91 13.48
CA ALA A 156 11.68 11.18 14.88
C ALA A 156 11.34 12.66 15.13
N ARG A 157 12.13 13.60 14.57
CA ARG A 157 11.88 15.04 14.68
C ARG A 157 10.54 15.45 14.06
N VAL A 158 10.18 14.87 12.89
CA VAL A 158 8.90 15.14 12.24
C VAL A 158 7.75 14.54 13.04
N PHE A 159 7.93 13.34 13.60
CA PHE A 159 6.94 12.77 14.51
C PHE A 159 6.68 13.69 15.70
N ASP A 160 7.73 14.14 16.40
CA ASP A 160 7.61 14.96 17.60
C ASP A 160 6.98 16.33 17.27
N ALA A 161 7.33 16.96 16.15
CA ALA A 161 6.69 18.19 15.70
C ALA A 161 5.19 18.01 15.44
N ASP A 162 4.80 16.94 14.73
CA ASP A 162 3.40 16.64 14.43
C ASP A 162 2.62 16.25 15.70
N TRP A 163 3.25 15.52 16.62
CA TRP A 163 2.71 15.15 17.92
C TRP A 163 2.33 16.36 18.77
N HIS A 164 3.19 17.37 18.79
CA HIS A 164 2.94 18.64 19.51
C HIS A 164 2.14 19.66 18.69
N GLY A 165 1.88 19.38 17.41
CA GLY A 165 1.19 20.29 16.51
C GLY A 165 2.05 21.47 16.08
N GLN A 166 3.35 21.32 16.12
CA GLN A 166 4.34 22.33 15.72
C GLN A 166 4.65 22.22 14.23
N ARG A 167 5.00 23.36 13.59
CA ARG A 167 5.56 23.34 12.24
C ARG A 167 7.04 23.00 12.31
N ILE A 168 7.51 22.32 11.27
CA ILE A 168 8.93 21.98 11.12
C ILE A 168 9.38 22.38 9.72
N ASP A 169 10.54 23.02 9.63
CA ASP A 169 11.17 23.34 8.36
C ASP A 169 11.89 22.12 7.80
N LEU A 170 11.47 21.72 6.60
CA LEU A 170 11.97 20.58 5.85
C LEU A 170 12.66 21.00 4.52
N SER A 171 13.08 22.28 4.39
CA SER A 171 13.78 22.78 3.22
C SER A 171 15.07 22.01 2.90
N HIS A 172 15.74 21.48 3.93
CA HIS A 172 16.99 20.71 3.81
C HIS A 172 16.79 19.22 4.18
N ALA A 173 15.56 18.72 4.11
CA ALA A 173 15.27 17.33 4.40
C ALA A 173 15.95 16.37 3.40
N ARG A 174 16.53 15.28 3.93
CA ARG A 174 17.12 14.19 3.14
C ARG A 174 16.05 13.28 2.55
N LEU A 175 15.00 13.06 3.32
CA LEU A 175 13.82 12.27 2.92
C LEU A 175 12.85 13.13 2.11
N VAL A 176 11.84 12.49 1.55
CA VAL A 176 10.81 13.12 0.75
C VAL A 176 9.56 13.30 1.62
N TRP A 177 9.21 14.54 1.86
CA TRP A 177 8.10 14.92 2.73
C TRP A 177 7.01 15.68 2.00
N SER A 178 5.77 15.42 2.37
CA SER A 178 4.60 16.21 2.03
C SER A 178 3.99 16.81 3.32
N PRO A 179 3.27 17.94 3.24
CA PRO A 179 2.92 18.72 2.04
C PRO A 179 4.08 19.58 1.54
N ASP A 180 4.28 19.62 0.21
CA ASP A 180 5.23 20.54 -0.41
C ASP A 180 4.62 21.93 -0.53
N ARG A 181 4.71 22.67 0.53
CA ARG A 181 4.17 24.04 0.64
C ARG A 181 4.97 24.90 1.62
N VAL A 182 4.86 26.21 1.45
CA VAL A 182 5.41 27.18 2.40
C VAL A 182 4.25 27.84 3.17
N VAL A 183 4.29 27.78 4.51
CA VAL A 183 3.29 28.39 5.37
C VAL A 183 3.99 29.22 6.44
N ARG A 184 3.70 30.54 6.46
CA ARG A 184 4.32 31.50 7.38
C ARG A 184 5.86 31.43 7.35
N GLY A 185 6.45 31.30 6.14
CA GLY A 185 7.89 31.22 5.93
C GLY A 185 8.54 29.86 6.22
N VAL A 186 7.79 28.88 6.68
CA VAL A 186 8.27 27.51 6.96
C VAL A 186 7.95 26.61 5.78
N ARG A 187 8.94 25.96 5.17
CA ARG A 187 8.75 24.94 4.13
C ARG A 187 8.45 23.58 4.78
N GLU A 188 7.23 23.08 4.63
CA GLU A 188 6.75 21.86 5.30
C GLU A 188 7.07 20.56 4.55
N GLY A 189 7.68 20.63 3.35
CA GLY A 189 8.04 19.45 2.55
C GLY A 189 8.71 19.79 1.22
N ASN A 190 8.98 18.74 0.45
CA ASN A 190 9.70 18.78 -0.84
C ASN A 190 9.19 17.72 -1.84
N ALA A 191 8.02 17.13 -1.57
CA ALA A 191 7.55 15.96 -2.30
C ALA A 191 7.33 16.24 -3.79
N ARG A 192 6.67 17.35 -4.14
CA ARG A 192 6.40 17.71 -5.54
C ARG A 192 7.69 17.95 -6.31
N GLU A 193 8.60 18.71 -5.72
CA GLU A 193 9.93 18.97 -6.32
C GLU A 193 10.68 17.67 -6.59
N LYS A 194 10.74 16.76 -5.60
CA LYS A 194 11.49 15.51 -5.71
C LYS A 194 10.86 14.53 -6.69
N VAL A 195 9.52 14.39 -6.68
CA VAL A 195 8.79 13.51 -7.61
C VAL A 195 8.96 14.01 -9.04
N LEU A 196 8.68 15.28 -9.30
CA LEU A 196 8.83 15.85 -10.64
C LEU A 196 10.28 15.87 -11.11
N GLY A 197 11.22 16.17 -10.21
CA GLY A 197 12.64 16.11 -10.49
C GLY A 197 13.10 14.72 -10.94
N LEU A 198 12.62 13.67 -10.28
CA LEU A 198 12.92 12.28 -10.65
C LEU A 198 12.35 11.91 -12.04
N ILE A 199 11.09 12.28 -12.32
CA ILE A 199 10.43 11.99 -13.60
C ILE A 199 11.07 12.78 -14.74
N ARG A 200 11.28 14.09 -14.56
CA ARG A 200 11.90 14.97 -15.57
C ARG A 200 13.36 14.66 -15.80
N GLY A 201 14.04 14.12 -14.76
CA GLY A 201 15.44 13.69 -14.82
C GLY A 201 15.70 12.41 -15.58
N ALA A 202 14.68 11.55 -15.74
CA ALA A 202 14.80 10.28 -16.44
C ALA A 202 15.22 10.47 -17.92
N ARG A 203 16.21 9.68 -18.36
CA ARG A 203 16.82 9.76 -19.71
C ARG A 203 16.61 8.53 -20.56
N LYS A 204 16.47 7.35 -19.95
CA LYS A 204 16.37 6.06 -20.66
C LYS A 204 15.08 5.34 -20.31
N THR A 205 14.81 5.18 -19.02
CA THR A 205 13.67 4.37 -18.55
C THR A 205 12.99 5.01 -17.37
N LEU A 206 11.67 4.84 -17.30
CA LEU A 206 10.87 5.20 -16.13
C LEU A 206 9.91 4.05 -15.83
N PHE A 207 10.03 3.44 -14.65
CA PHE A 207 9.19 2.33 -14.25
C PHE A 207 8.41 2.69 -12.98
N LEU A 208 7.08 2.62 -13.07
CA LEU A 208 6.17 3.01 -11.99
C LEU A 208 5.27 1.85 -11.57
N GLU A 209 5.07 1.71 -10.25
CA GLU A 209 3.96 0.95 -9.65
C GLU A 209 3.14 1.89 -8.78
N GLN A 210 1.86 2.08 -9.12
CA GLN A 210 1.06 3.15 -8.54
C GLN A 210 -0.36 2.71 -8.18
N ALA A 211 -0.80 3.09 -6.96
CA ALA A 211 -2.18 2.96 -6.53
C ALA A 211 -3.09 4.06 -7.10
N GLY A 212 -2.53 5.24 -7.38
CA GLY A 212 -3.24 6.42 -7.87
C GLY A 212 -2.47 7.15 -8.98
N MET A 213 -3.18 7.76 -9.94
CA MET A 213 -2.61 8.51 -11.05
C MET A 213 -3.59 9.62 -11.47
N VAL A 214 -3.68 10.68 -10.65
CA VAL A 214 -4.66 11.78 -10.84
C VAL A 214 -4.04 13.18 -10.68
N ASP A 215 -2.72 13.28 -10.46
CA ASP A 215 -2.04 14.58 -10.43
C ASP A 215 -1.68 15.00 -11.85
N GLU A 216 -2.29 16.08 -12.33
CA GLU A 216 -2.14 16.56 -13.70
C GLU A 216 -0.69 16.93 -14.05
N GLU A 217 0.07 17.50 -13.11
CA GLU A 217 1.45 17.88 -13.35
C GLU A 217 2.38 16.65 -13.44
N VAL A 218 2.09 15.62 -12.63
CA VAL A 218 2.80 14.33 -12.72
C VAL A 218 2.48 13.63 -14.03
N ILE A 219 1.21 13.60 -14.44
CA ILE A 219 0.79 13.02 -15.73
C ILE A 219 1.49 13.74 -16.88
N ALA A 220 1.46 15.07 -16.89
CA ALA A 220 2.13 15.88 -17.93
C ALA A 220 3.67 15.62 -17.95
N ALA A 221 4.31 15.53 -16.79
CA ALA A 221 5.74 15.23 -16.74
C ALA A 221 6.10 13.84 -17.28
N ILE A 222 5.21 12.86 -17.10
CA ILE A 222 5.36 11.52 -17.70
C ILE A 222 5.14 11.57 -19.22
N GLU A 223 4.12 12.30 -19.70
CA GLU A 223 3.88 12.53 -21.13
C GLU A 223 5.10 13.20 -21.79
N GLU A 224 5.69 14.21 -21.14
CA GLU A 224 6.94 14.85 -21.57
C GLU A 224 8.11 13.86 -21.62
N ALA A 225 8.21 12.91 -20.63
CA ALA A 225 9.26 11.90 -20.65
C ALA A 225 9.11 10.95 -21.85
N VAL A 226 7.89 10.52 -22.19
CA VAL A 226 7.59 9.73 -23.40
C VAL A 226 7.98 10.51 -24.65
N ALA A 227 7.63 11.79 -24.74
CA ALA A 227 7.97 12.66 -25.89
C ALA A 227 9.49 12.83 -26.07
N ARG A 228 10.27 12.74 -24.98
CA ARG A 228 11.74 12.73 -25.03
C ARG A 228 12.34 11.37 -25.44
N GLY A 229 11.51 10.33 -25.66
CA GLY A 229 11.96 8.98 -26.02
C GLY A 229 12.31 8.11 -24.82
N VAL A 230 11.92 8.48 -23.60
CA VAL A 230 12.07 7.62 -22.40
C VAL A 230 11.13 6.43 -22.51
N ASP A 231 11.63 5.22 -22.29
CA ASP A 231 10.80 4.02 -22.20
C ASP A 231 10.05 3.98 -20.86
N VAL A 232 8.77 4.30 -20.89
CA VAL A 232 7.93 4.39 -19.68
C VAL A 232 7.06 3.16 -19.51
N ARG A 233 7.18 2.51 -18.34
CA ARG A 233 6.36 1.38 -17.90
C ARG A 233 5.54 1.77 -16.67
N LEU A 234 4.25 1.43 -16.67
CA LEU A 234 3.34 1.65 -15.54
C LEU A 234 2.60 0.35 -15.21
N VAL A 235 2.61 -0.02 -13.92
CA VAL A 235 1.80 -1.11 -13.37
C VAL A 235 0.83 -0.54 -12.35
N GLY A 236 -0.42 -0.99 -12.43
CA GLY A 236 -1.45 -0.74 -11.44
C GLY A 236 -2.45 -1.89 -11.39
N SER A 237 -3.43 -1.82 -10.52
CA SER A 237 -4.46 -2.85 -10.46
C SER A 237 -5.59 -2.57 -11.43
N PRO A 238 -6.13 -3.60 -12.10
CA PRO A 238 -7.28 -3.44 -12.98
C PRO A 238 -8.53 -3.15 -12.17
N ALA A 239 -9.37 -2.26 -12.69
CA ALA A 239 -10.67 -1.94 -12.10
C ALA A 239 -11.60 -1.35 -13.15
N ASP A 240 -12.91 -1.29 -12.84
CA ASP A 240 -13.85 -0.50 -13.61
C ASP A 240 -13.50 0.99 -13.48
N PRO A 241 -13.34 1.73 -14.59
CA PRO A 241 -13.02 3.16 -14.55
C PRO A 241 -14.02 4.02 -13.77
N LYS A 242 -15.27 3.56 -13.65
CA LYS A 242 -16.31 4.25 -12.88
C LYS A 242 -16.19 3.98 -11.38
N GLU A 243 -15.65 2.80 -11.00
CA GLU A 243 -15.40 2.42 -9.60
C GLU A 243 -14.04 2.93 -9.10
N ASN A 244 -13.02 2.94 -9.97
CA ASN A 244 -11.68 3.44 -9.63
C ASN A 244 -11.29 4.63 -10.53
N THR A 245 -11.84 5.80 -10.20
CA THR A 245 -11.49 7.08 -10.83
C THR A 245 -10.12 7.59 -10.42
N TYR A 246 -9.54 7.00 -9.36
CA TYR A 246 -8.26 7.43 -8.79
C TYR A 246 -7.04 6.93 -9.56
N PHE A 247 -7.15 5.84 -10.33
CA PHE A 247 -6.04 5.29 -11.10
C PHE A 247 -6.36 5.16 -12.59
N VAL A 248 -7.46 4.50 -12.93
CA VAL A 248 -7.70 4.03 -14.30
C VAL A 248 -7.77 5.15 -15.35
N PRO A 249 -8.47 6.27 -15.14
CA PRO A 249 -8.54 7.32 -16.16
C PRO A 249 -7.18 7.94 -16.49
N GLY A 250 -6.37 8.27 -15.49
CA GLY A 250 -5.02 8.80 -15.68
C GLY A 250 -4.07 7.81 -16.34
N ALA A 251 -4.11 6.54 -15.91
CA ALA A 251 -3.31 5.48 -16.50
C ALA A 251 -3.65 5.24 -17.99
N GLU A 252 -4.95 5.24 -18.34
CA GLU A 252 -5.40 5.10 -19.72
C GLU A 252 -5.03 6.31 -20.58
N ARG A 253 -5.04 7.53 -20.02
CA ARG A 253 -4.50 8.72 -20.69
C ARG A 253 -3.03 8.55 -21.01
N LEU A 254 -2.23 8.11 -20.04
CA LEU A 254 -0.79 7.84 -20.23
C LEU A 254 -0.54 6.74 -21.26
N ARG A 255 -1.38 5.69 -21.31
CA ARG A 255 -1.30 4.66 -22.36
C ARG A 255 -1.48 5.23 -23.76
N LYS A 256 -2.44 6.14 -23.93
CA LYS A 256 -2.66 6.85 -25.21
C LYS A 256 -1.48 7.73 -25.61
N ALA A 257 -0.74 8.25 -24.64
CA ALA A 257 0.47 9.01 -24.86
C ALA A 257 1.71 8.15 -25.16
N GLY A 258 1.61 6.82 -25.09
CA GLY A 258 2.70 5.89 -25.41
C GLY A 258 3.34 5.17 -24.21
N VAL A 259 2.80 5.36 -23.00
CA VAL A 259 3.24 4.59 -21.82
C VAL A 259 2.83 3.12 -21.98
N ARG A 260 3.76 2.22 -21.74
CA ARG A 260 3.49 0.79 -21.66
C ARG A 260 2.79 0.47 -20.35
N LEU A 261 1.46 0.42 -20.37
CA LEU A 261 0.62 0.12 -19.21
C LEU A 261 0.33 -1.37 -19.11
N ARG A 262 0.46 -1.93 -17.91
CA ARG A 262 -0.01 -3.27 -17.56
C ARG A 262 -0.80 -3.26 -16.26
N TYR A 263 -1.73 -4.20 -16.16
CA TYR A 263 -2.61 -4.38 -15.01
C TYR A 263 -2.28 -5.68 -14.27
N LEU A 264 -1.91 -5.57 -13.00
CA LEU A 264 -1.62 -6.69 -12.12
C LEU A 264 -2.90 -7.09 -11.36
N PRO A 265 -3.47 -8.28 -11.63
CA PRO A 265 -4.70 -8.71 -10.96
C PRO A 265 -4.50 -9.01 -9.46
N SER A 266 -3.36 -9.60 -9.13
CA SER A 266 -2.98 -9.96 -7.75
C SER A 266 -1.45 -10.05 -7.67
N PRO A 267 -0.86 -9.54 -6.58
CA PRO A 267 -1.49 -8.76 -5.50
C PRO A 267 -2.04 -7.41 -5.97
N TYR A 268 -3.00 -6.83 -5.23
CA TYR A 268 -3.53 -5.49 -5.53
C TYR A 268 -2.43 -4.44 -5.35
N VAL A 269 -2.16 -3.66 -6.38
CA VAL A 269 -1.11 -2.63 -6.35
C VAL A 269 -1.56 -1.45 -5.51
N HIS A 270 -1.04 -1.37 -4.29
CA HIS A 270 -1.19 -0.20 -3.41
C HIS A 270 0.16 0.51 -3.21
N ALA A 271 1.16 0.13 -3.97
CA ALA A 271 2.49 0.72 -4.02
C ALA A 271 2.50 2.17 -4.52
N LYS A 272 3.53 2.93 -4.15
CA LYS A 272 3.85 4.27 -4.63
C LYS A 272 5.35 4.32 -4.90
N VAL A 273 5.72 3.82 -6.08
CA VAL A 273 7.12 3.64 -6.48
C VAL A 273 7.37 4.20 -7.86
N ILE A 274 8.49 4.88 -8.01
CA ILE A 274 9.03 5.35 -9.28
C ILE A 274 10.50 4.92 -9.34
N VAL A 275 10.90 4.24 -10.41
CA VAL A 275 12.31 3.92 -10.69
C VAL A 275 12.72 4.62 -11.98
N ALA A 276 13.74 5.48 -11.92
CA ALA A 276 14.32 6.18 -13.06
C ALA A 276 15.66 5.56 -13.45
N ASP A 277 15.84 5.33 -14.76
CA ASP A 277 17.08 4.86 -15.41
C ASP A 277 17.71 3.60 -14.79
N GLY A 278 16.90 2.82 -14.05
CA GLY A 278 17.34 1.60 -13.37
C GLY A 278 18.36 1.83 -12.25
N ASN A 279 18.52 3.06 -11.76
CA ASN A 279 19.52 3.40 -10.75
C ASN A 279 19.02 4.28 -9.59
N THR A 280 17.87 4.91 -9.72
CA THR A 280 17.30 5.80 -8.70
C THR A 280 15.83 5.48 -8.50
N ALA A 281 15.37 5.29 -7.26
CA ALA A 281 14.00 4.96 -6.94
C ALA A 281 13.41 5.85 -5.85
N LEU A 282 12.16 6.27 -6.01
CA LEU A 282 11.32 6.81 -4.93
C LEU A 282 10.45 5.68 -4.38
N VAL A 283 10.45 5.50 -3.06
CA VAL A 283 9.61 4.54 -2.32
C VAL A 283 8.98 5.24 -1.12
N GLY A 284 7.67 5.08 -0.90
CA GLY A 284 7.02 5.71 0.25
C GLY A 284 5.52 5.61 0.26
N SER A 285 4.87 6.58 0.92
CA SER A 285 3.40 6.67 1.05
C SER A 285 2.75 7.62 0.03
N ILE A 286 3.53 8.37 -0.74
CA ILE A 286 3.11 9.50 -1.58
C ILE A 286 2.42 9.00 -2.85
N ASN A 287 1.10 9.13 -2.94
CA ASN A 287 0.35 8.87 -4.17
C ASN A 287 0.58 9.96 -5.22
N MET A 288 0.41 9.62 -6.49
CA MET A 288 0.44 10.60 -7.59
C MET A 288 -0.89 11.35 -7.64
N SER A 289 -1.14 12.15 -6.59
CA SER A 289 -2.33 12.99 -6.41
C SER A 289 -1.97 14.33 -5.78
N GLN A 290 -2.74 15.36 -6.10
CA GLN A 290 -2.52 16.71 -5.59
C GLN A 290 -2.60 16.76 -4.06
N SER A 291 -3.53 16.01 -3.45
CA SER A 291 -3.63 15.95 -1.98
C SER A 291 -2.39 15.33 -1.33
N SER A 292 -1.86 14.24 -1.89
CA SER A 292 -0.63 13.62 -1.39
C SER A 292 0.59 14.53 -1.53
N MET A 293 0.69 15.29 -2.63
CA MET A 293 1.81 16.21 -2.85
C MET A 293 1.75 17.46 -1.95
N ASN A 294 0.54 18.06 -1.79
CA ASN A 294 0.42 19.44 -1.29
C ASN A 294 -0.35 19.59 0.02
N ALA A 295 -1.04 18.54 0.50
CA ALA A 295 -1.99 18.69 1.60
C ALA A 295 -1.89 17.62 2.70
N ASN A 296 -1.51 16.39 2.35
CA ASN A 296 -1.32 15.32 3.33
C ASN A 296 0.05 15.40 4.01
N ARG A 297 0.18 14.79 5.18
CA ARG A 297 1.48 14.41 5.73
C ARG A 297 1.86 13.04 5.16
N GLU A 298 2.93 13.00 4.36
CA GLU A 298 3.45 11.81 3.70
C GLU A 298 4.96 11.70 3.89
N LEU A 299 5.50 10.50 3.70
CA LEU A 299 6.93 10.21 3.78
C LEU A 299 7.36 9.27 2.65
N GLY A 300 8.49 9.58 2.04
CA GLY A 300 9.19 8.72 1.10
C GLY A 300 10.71 8.86 1.21
N ALA A 301 11.42 7.97 0.56
CA ALA A 301 12.87 8.02 0.42
C ALA A 301 13.28 7.85 -1.04
N ILE A 302 14.35 8.53 -1.44
CA ILE A 302 15.04 8.24 -2.69
C ILE A 302 16.18 7.27 -2.37
N LEU A 303 16.14 6.11 -3.01
CA LEU A 303 17.18 5.09 -2.98
C LEU A 303 18.00 5.18 -4.25
N THR A 304 19.29 4.91 -4.15
CA THR A 304 20.14 4.71 -5.33
C THR A 304 20.69 3.29 -5.39
N ALA A 305 20.93 2.77 -6.58
CA ALA A 305 21.56 1.47 -6.75
C ALA A 305 22.98 1.43 -6.17
N ALA A 306 23.64 2.58 -6.06
CA ALA A 306 24.99 2.71 -5.51
C ALA A 306 25.00 2.73 -3.98
N ASP A 307 24.09 3.51 -3.36
CA ASP A 307 24.11 3.74 -1.93
C ASP A 307 23.30 2.69 -1.15
N GLU A 308 22.18 2.20 -1.71
CA GLU A 308 21.27 1.22 -1.09
C GLU A 308 21.03 -0.03 -1.97
N PRO A 309 22.07 -0.72 -2.42
CA PRO A 309 21.94 -1.78 -3.43
C PRO A 309 20.99 -2.92 -3.01
N ARG A 310 20.98 -3.31 -1.73
CA ARG A 310 20.14 -4.42 -1.25
C ARG A 310 18.65 -4.10 -1.39
N ALA A 311 18.21 -2.97 -0.89
CA ALA A 311 16.82 -2.51 -0.98
C ALA A 311 16.44 -2.23 -2.42
N PHE A 312 17.31 -1.54 -3.17
CA PHE A 312 17.08 -1.14 -4.56
C PHE A 312 16.89 -2.36 -5.48
N PHE A 313 17.80 -3.32 -5.46
CA PHE A 313 17.71 -4.50 -6.33
C PHE A 313 16.60 -5.47 -5.91
N ARG A 314 16.23 -5.53 -4.63
CA ARG A 314 15.03 -6.25 -4.21
C ARG A 314 13.77 -5.60 -4.79
N LEU A 315 13.66 -4.29 -4.69
CA LEU A 315 12.57 -3.52 -5.29
C LEU A 315 12.46 -3.80 -6.78
N LEU A 316 13.54 -3.59 -7.53
CA LEU A 316 13.55 -3.76 -8.98
C LEU A 316 13.16 -5.18 -9.41
N ARG A 317 13.67 -6.21 -8.74
CA ARG A 317 13.30 -7.61 -9.02
C ARG A 317 11.82 -7.88 -8.79
N THR A 318 11.24 -7.33 -7.72
CA THR A 318 9.80 -7.47 -7.44
C THR A 318 8.97 -6.80 -8.54
N MET A 319 9.28 -5.56 -8.88
CA MET A 319 8.58 -4.81 -9.94
C MET A 319 8.70 -5.52 -11.30
N GLU A 320 9.85 -6.11 -11.64
CA GLU A 320 10.01 -6.88 -12.89
C GLU A 320 9.19 -8.18 -12.86
N ALA A 321 9.04 -8.83 -11.71
CA ALA A 321 8.17 -10.00 -11.56
C ALA A 321 6.70 -9.58 -11.70
N ASP A 322 6.28 -8.50 -11.07
CA ASP A 322 4.93 -7.96 -11.18
C ASP A 322 4.63 -7.53 -12.63
N TRP A 323 5.59 -6.91 -13.33
CA TRP A 323 5.47 -6.60 -14.75
C TRP A 323 5.23 -7.86 -15.61
N LYS A 324 5.94 -8.94 -15.36
CA LYS A 324 5.77 -10.20 -16.11
C LYS A 324 4.40 -10.82 -15.87
N ASN A 325 3.88 -10.74 -14.64
CA ASN A 325 2.59 -11.28 -14.23
C ASN A 325 1.40 -10.38 -14.62
N ALA A 326 1.66 -9.10 -14.87
CA ALA A 326 0.65 -8.15 -15.26
C ALA A 326 0.24 -8.31 -16.74
N ARG A 327 -1.03 -7.99 -17.04
CA ARG A 327 -1.65 -8.10 -18.38
C ARG A 327 -1.72 -6.72 -19.04
N PRO A 328 -1.58 -6.62 -20.39
CA PRO A 328 -1.68 -5.34 -21.09
C PRO A 328 -3.10 -4.77 -21.08
N ASP A 329 -4.11 -5.63 -21.02
CA ASP A 329 -5.50 -5.21 -21.08
C ASP A 329 -6.13 -5.11 -19.70
N ASN A 330 -6.97 -4.08 -19.51
CA ASN A 330 -7.84 -3.99 -18.35
C ASN A 330 -9.04 -4.92 -18.56
N PRO A 331 -9.14 -6.04 -17.82
CA PRO A 331 -10.21 -7.01 -18.05
C PRO A 331 -11.62 -6.46 -17.75
N PHE A 332 -11.72 -5.37 -16.97
CA PHE A 332 -12.98 -4.69 -16.68
C PHE A 332 -13.56 -3.95 -17.89
N LEU A 333 -12.74 -3.67 -18.90
CA LEU A 333 -13.13 -3.03 -20.16
C LEU A 333 -13.46 -4.03 -21.27
N LEU A 334 -13.16 -5.32 -21.06
CA LEU A 334 -13.44 -6.35 -22.05
C LEU A 334 -14.94 -6.70 -22.08
N PRO A 335 -15.49 -7.11 -23.24
CA PRO A 335 -16.89 -7.52 -23.36
C PRO A 335 -17.21 -8.74 -22.47
N PRO A 336 -18.49 -8.95 -22.10
CA PRO A 336 -18.91 -10.17 -21.43
C PRO A 336 -18.43 -11.44 -22.15
N VAL A 337 -18.23 -12.51 -21.40
CA VAL A 337 -17.93 -13.83 -21.98
C VAL A 337 -19.22 -14.46 -22.44
N GLU A 338 -19.25 -14.92 -23.68
CA GLU A 338 -20.41 -15.63 -24.22
C GLU A 338 -20.52 -17.06 -23.66
N GLY A 339 -21.77 -17.51 -23.46
CA GLY A 339 -22.06 -18.86 -22.97
C GLY A 339 -21.93 -19.02 -21.46
N VAL A 340 -22.07 -20.27 -21.02
CA VAL A 340 -22.01 -20.68 -19.60
C VAL A 340 -20.69 -21.40 -19.36
N ILE A 341 -19.98 -21.05 -18.33
CA ILE A 341 -18.74 -21.69 -17.92
C ILE A 341 -18.92 -22.44 -16.59
N PRO A 342 -18.15 -23.52 -16.33
CA PRO A 342 -18.12 -24.11 -15.01
C PRO A 342 -17.50 -23.13 -14.00
N TRP A 343 -18.01 -23.11 -12.78
CA TRP A 343 -17.52 -22.20 -11.73
C TRP A 343 -16.01 -22.32 -11.47
N THR A 344 -15.42 -23.53 -11.69
CA THR A 344 -13.98 -23.79 -11.55
C THR A 344 -13.13 -22.97 -12.50
N GLU A 345 -13.69 -22.48 -13.59
CA GLU A 345 -13.00 -21.62 -14.55
C GLU A 345 -13.16 -20.12 -14.26
N ALA A 346 -14.06 -19.74 -13.35
CA ALA A 346 -14.32 -18.34 -13.03
C ALA A 346 -13.05 -17.51 -12.77
N PRO A 347 -12.04 -17.99 -12.04
CA PRO A 347 -10.80 -17.26 -11.81
C PRO A 347 -10.05 -16.80 -13.07
N LYS A 348 -10.17 -17.56 -14.19
CA LYS A 348 -9.55 -17.20 -15.47
C LYS A 348 -10.12 -15.91 -16.08
N TYR A 349 -11.35 -15.55 -15.68
CA TYR A 349 -12.11 -14.43 -16.21
C TYR A 349 -12.21 -13.24 -15.24
N TYR A 350 -11.22 -13.10 -14.35
CA TYR A 350 -11.16 -11.95 -13.44
C TYR A 350 -11.41 -10.63 -14.17
N GLY A 351 -12.29 -9.78 -13.64
CA GLY A 351 -12.69 -8.48 -14.18
C GLY A 351 -13.78 -8.54 -15.27
N ARG A 352 -14.06 -9.72 -15.84
CA ARG A 352 -15.07 -9.89 -16.88
C ARG A 352 -16.44 -10.28 -16.31
N VAL A 353 -17.49 -9.95 -17.04
CA VAL A 353 -18.82 -10.49 -16.79
C VAL A 353 -18.91 -11.87 -17.42
N VAL A 354 -19.34 -12.86 -16.64
CA VAL A 354 -19.49 -14.26 -17.04
C VAL A 354 -20.80 -14.82 -16.51
N THR A 355 -21.28 -15.92 -17.11
CA THR A 355 -22.31 -16.78 -16.54
C THR A 355 -21.65 -18.06 -16.08
N VAL A 356 -21.68 -18.32 -14.75
CA VAL A 356 -21.12 -19.54 -14.15
C VAL A 356 -22.24 -20.52 -13.81
N GLU A 357 -21.94 -21.81 -13.87
CA GLU A 357 -22.87 -22.86 -13.45
C GLU A 357 -22.20 -23.83 -12.48
N GLY A 358 -22.94 -24.28 -11.47
CA GLY A 358 -22.49 -25.27 -10.50
C GLY A 358 -23.48 -25.55 -9.40
N ARG A 359 -23.16 -26.50 -8.51
CA ARG A 359 -23.94 -26.85 -7.33
C ARG A 359 -23.39 -26.12 -6.11
N ILE A 360 -24.29 -25.56 -5.30
CA ILE A 360 -23.89 -24.92 -4.03
C ILE A 360 -23.56 -26.00 -3.00
N ALA A 361 -22.28 -26.06 -2.62
CA ALA A 361 -21.77 -27.05 -1.67
C ALA A 361 -21.80 -26.55 -0.22
N GLN A 362 -21.71 -25.22 -0.02
CA GLN A 362 -21.70 -24.62 1.32
C GLN A 362 -22.38 -23.26 1.31
N VAL A 363 -23.06 -22.94 2.41
CA VAL A 363 -23.61 -21.60 2.69
C VAL A 363 -23.00 -21.06 3.98
N GLU A 364 -22.70 -19.76 4.01
CA GLU A 364 -22.18 -19.08 5.20
C GLU A 364 -22.89 -17.75 5.37
N SER A 365 -23.22 -17.42 6.62
CA SER A 365 -23.67 -16.09 7.01
C SER A 365 -22.72 -15.49 8.03
N ARG A 366 -22.28 -14.27 7.79
CA ARG A 366 -21.48 -13.45 8.72
C ARG A 366 -22.18 -12.12 8.90
N THR A 367 -21.82 -11.37 9.93
CA THR A 367 -22.39 -10.04 10.15
C THR A 367 -22.29 -9.17 8.88
N GLY A 368 -23.43 -8.90 8.24
CA GLY A 368 -23.54 -8.04 7.09
C GLY A 368 -23.17 -8.65 5.73
N VAL A 369 -23.01 -9.98 5.62
CA VAL A 369 -22.75 -10.64 4.33
C VAL A 369 -23.10 -12.14 4.37
N ALA A 370 -23.66 -12.65 3.26
CA ALA A 370 -23.87 -14.09 3.05
C ALA A 370 -23.09 -14.57 1.81
N PHE A 371 -22.69 -15.84 1.85
CA PHE A 371 -21.93 -16.50 0.80
C PHE A 371 -22.60 -17.81 0.39
N LEU A 372 -22.73 -18.02 -0.92
CA LEU A 372 -23.02 -19.32 -1.51
C LEU A 372 -21.72 -19.80 -2.19
N LYS A 373 -21.15 -20.91 -1.71
CA LYS A 373 -19.89 -21.45 -2.21
C LYS A 373 -20.15 -22.71 -3.05
N PHE A 374 -19.38 -22.83 -4.11
CA PHE A 374 -19.47 -23.98 -5.02
C PHE A 374 -18.64 -25.19 -4.54
N ASP A 375 -17.77 -25.00 -3.55
CA ASP A 375 -16.97 -26.04 -2.91
C ASP A 375 -16.83 -25.72 -1.40
N THR A 376 -16.36 -26.69 -0.62
CA THR A 376 -16.07 -26.56 0.80
C THR A 376 -14.64 -26.11 1.11
N THR A 377 -13.78 -26.01 0.08
CA THR A 377 -12.40 -25.52 0.23
C THR A 377 -12.39 -24.04 0.65
N PRO A 378 -11.40 -23.61 1.43
CA PRO A 378 -11.33 -22.23 1.94
C PRO A 378 -11.31 -21.16 0.84
N ASP A 379 -10.70 -21.46 -0.30
CA ASP A 379 -10.46 -20.59 -1.46
C ASP A 379 -11.48 -20.79 -2.60
N ALA A 380 -12.57 -21.58 -2.36
CA ALA A 380 -13.60 -21.82 -3.34
C ALA A 380 -14.20 -20.50 -3.87
N PHE A 381 -14.46 -20.47 -5.18
CA PHE A 381 -15.24 -19.41 -5.80
C PHE A 381 -16.61 -19.30 -5.13
N ARG A 382 -17.05 -18.05 -4.90
CA ARG A 382 -18.27 -17.79 -4.12
C ARG A 382 -19.13 -16.69 -4.73
N LEU A 383 -20.44 -16.80 -4.51
CA LEU A 383 -21.40 -15.73 -4.72
C LEU A 383 -21.57 -14.96 -3.41
N VAL A 384 -21.55 -13.62 -3.48
CA VAL A 384 -21.58 -12.73 -2.32
C VAL A 384 -22.87 -11.92 -2.34
N PHE A 385 -23.57 -11.89 -1.21
CA PHE A 385 -24.81 -11.16 -1.03
C PHE A 385 -24.71 -10.21 0.15
N PHE A 386 -25.25 -9.02 0.02
CA PHE A 386 -25.37 -8.05 1.08
C PHE A 386 -26.82 -7.99 1.62
N PRO A 387 -27.07 -7.60 2.89
CA PRO A 387 -28.38 -7.67 3.53
C PRO A 387 -29.51 -6.98 2.75
N ARG A 388 -29.18 -5.94 2.01
CA ARG A 388 -30.17 -5.17 1.22
C ARG A 388 -30.94 -5.99 0.19
N VAL A 389 -30.41 -7.15 -0.22
CA VAL A 389 -31.04 -8.00 -1.25
C VAL A 389 -31.57 -9.32 -0.68
N TYR A 390 -31.37 -9.66 0.58
CA TYR A 390 -31.75 -10.96 1.13
C TYR A 390 -33.24 -11.28 0.98
N GLY A 391 -34.10 -10.26 1.16
CA GLY A 391 -35.55 -10.43 1.05
C GLY A 391 -36.08 -10.66 -0.38
N GLU A 392 -35.21 -10.52 -1.37
CA GLU A 392 -35.55 -10.73 -2.78
C GLU A 392 -35.33 -12.19 -3.24
N PHE A 393 -34.72 -13.03 -2.39
CA PHE A 393 -34.35 -14.42 -2.70
C PHE A 393 -35.19 -15.42 -1.91
N ASP A 394 -35.17 -16.70 -2.33
CA ASP A 394 -35.88 -17.80 -1.68
C ASP A 394 -35.53 -17.90 -0.21
N GLN A 395 -36.56 -18.07 0.63
CA GLN A 395 -36.39 -18.16 2.07
C GLN A 395 -36.48 -19.63 2.57
N PRO A 396 -35.75 -19.98 3.67
CA PRO A 396 -34.80 -19.15 4.43
C PRO A 396 -33.50 -18.90 3.64
N PHE A 397 -33.12 -17.65 3.50
CA PHE A 397 -31.85 -17.27 2.82
C PHE A 397 -30.71 -17.19 3.82
N PRO A 398 -29.51 -17.71 3.50
CA PRO A 398 -29.09 -18.37 2.24
C PRO A 398 -29.29 -19.88 2.20
N GLU A 399 -29.83 -20.49 3.24
CA GLU A 399 -29.95 -21.97 3.45
C GLU A 399 -30.76 -22.65 2.35
N ALA A 400 -31.76 -21.95 1.80
CA ALA A 400 -32.60 -22.44 0.70
C ALA A 400 -31.81 -22.85 -0.55
N TYR A 401 -30.56 -22.39 -0.68
CA TYR A 401 -29.73 -22.67 -1.86
C TYR A 401 -28.75 -23.83 -1.67
N LEU A 402 -28.58 -24.34 -0.44
CA LEU A 402 -27.67 -25.47 -0.19
C LEU A 402 -28.08 -26.69 -1.02
N GLY A 403 -27.12 -27.28 -1.74
CA GLY A 403 -27.32 -28.43 -2.61
C GLY A 403 -28.03 -28.15 -3.94
N LYS A 404 -28.56 -26.92 -4.18
CA LYS A 404 -29.16 -26.56 -5.46
C LYS A 404 -28.11 -26.37 -6.53
N LYS A 405 -28.44 -26.74 -7.77
CA LYS A 405 -27.69 -26.38 -8.97
C LYS A 405 -28.13 -24.98 -9.39
N VAL A 406 -27.18 -24.08 -9.58
CA VAL A 406 -27.48 -22.67 -9.91
C VAL A 406 -26.66 -22.21 -11.11
N ARG A 407 -27.21 -21.21 -11.79
CA ARG A 407 -26.51 -20.41 -12.79
C ARG A 407 -26.48 -18.98 -12.32
N ALA A 408 -25.28 -18.37 -12.26
CA ALA A 408 -25.11 -17.01 -11.79
C ALA A 408 -24.38 -16.16 -12.82
N THR A 409 -24.90 -14.96 -13.10
CA THR A 409 -24.32 -14.02 -14.07
C THR A 409 -23.84 -12.76 -13.37
N GLY A 410 -22.57 -12.45 -13.55
CA GLY A 410 -22.00 -11.25 -12.94
C GLY A 410 -20.50 -11.09 -13.22
N ARG A 411 -19.92 -10.02 -12.68
CA ARG A 411 -18.50 -9.73 -12.82
C ARG A 411 -17.68 -10.49 -11.80
N ILE A 412 -16.61 -11.15 -12.25
CA ILE A 412 -15.66 -11.81 -11.36
C ILE A 412 -14.77 -10.75 -10.72
N LYS A 413 -14.74 -10.72 -9.40
CA LYS A 413 -13.89 -9.84 -8.58
C LYS A 413 -12.94 -10.65 -7.70
N ILE A 414 -11.92 -10.00 -7.15
CA ILE A 414 -11.07 -10.55 -6.10
C ILE A 414 -11.24 -9.67 -4.86
N TYR A 415 -11.54 -10.29 -3.72
CA TYR A 415 -11.56 -9.61 -2.44
C TYR A 415 -10.82 -10.45 -1.39
N ALA A 416 -9.83 -9.85 -0.73
CA ALA A 416 -8.98 -10.52 0.26
C ALA A 416 -8.36 -11.85 -0.23
N GLY A 417 -8.03 -11.95 -1.54
CA GLY A 417 -7.46 -13.13 -2.16
C GLY A 417 -8.50 -14.15 -2.69
N TYR A 418 -9.79 -13.93 -2.45
CA TYR A 418 -10.86 -14.81 -2.92
C TYR A 418 -11.47 -14.31 -4.22
N TYR A 419 -11.66 -15.23 -5.18
CA TYR A 419 -12.46 -14.94 -6.37
C TYR A 419 -13.95 -15.02 -6.02
N GLU A 420 -14.69 -13.98 -6.40
CA GLU A 420 -16.10 -13.85 -6.04
C GLU A 420 -16.93 -13.12 -7.09
N MET A 421 -18.26 -13.32 -7.04
CA MET A 421 -19.24 -12.59 -7.81
C MET A 421 -20.28 -11.98 -6.86
N ILE A 422 -20.45 -10.66 -6.91
CA ILE A 422 -21.45 -9.97 -6.10
C ILE A 422 -22.81 -10.08 -6.82
N ILE A 423 -23.80 -10.58 -6.11
CA ILE A 423 -25.19 -10.69 -6.57
C ILE A 423 -25.99 -9.56 -5.96
N ASN A 424 -26.56 -8.71 -6.79
CA ASN A 424 -27.31 -7.51 -6.40
C ASN A 424 -28.81 -7.61 -6.71
N SER A 425 -29.24 -8.63 -7.45
CA SER A 425 -30.66 -8.86 -7.78
C SER A 425 -30.91 -10.33 -8.13
N PRO A 426 -32.16 -10.81 -7.98
CA PRO A 426 -32.56 -12.18 -8.36
C PRO A 426 -32.31 -12.50 -9.84
N SER A 427 -32.38 -11.51 -10.71
CA SER A 427 -32.12 -11.70 -12.16
C SER A 427 -30.72 -12.21 -12.49
N GLN A 428 -29.77 -12.13 -11.53
CA GLN A 428 -28.41 -12.63 -11.67
C GLN A 428 -28.25 -14.10 -11.25
N LEU A 429 -29.28 -14.72 -10.63
CA LEU A 429 -29.19 -16.07 -10.05
C LEU A 429 -30.41 -16.91 -10.47
N GLU A 430 -30.18 -17.94 -11.25
CA GLU A 430 -31.19 -18.92 -11.68
C GLU A 430 -30.97 -20.24 -10.95
N VAL A 431 -32.00 -20.81 -10.35
CA VAL A 431 -31.99 -22.19 -9.82
C VAL A 431 -32.36 -23.14 -10.94
N LEU A 432 -31.49 -24.08 -11.22
CA LEU A 432 -31.69 -25.09 -12.26
C LEU A 432 -32.38 -26.33 -11.69
N PRO A 433 -33.14 -27.08 -12.52
CA PRO A 433 -33.80 -28.32 -12.12
C PRO A 433 -32.83 -29.36 -11.55
#